data_0b87c6390ca58e03c045133257a308ec
#
_entry.id   0b87c6390ca58e03c045133257a308ec
#
_cell.length_a   1.000
_cell.length_b   1.000
_cell.length_c   1.000
_cell.angle_alpha   90.00
_cell.angle_beta   90.00
_cell.angle_gamma   90.00
#
_symmetry.space_group_name_H-M   'P 1'
#
loop_
_entity.id
_entity.type
_entity.pdbx_description
1 polymer ?
#
loop_
_entity_poly.entity_id
_entity_poly.type
_entity_poly.pdbx_seq_one_letter_code
_entity_poly.pdbx_strand_id
1 'polypeptide(L)'
;MGEMNDDSDDEFPLLAENDPCSDAWDEASFLGRLMEDALFDEQSYAGLETTMIRAVSERPDFETLGVFIRIVERITLMLKRHVDPGDAYSIENLDDEQVAELDRRVRYCLLEISLGNVPDMSRWEN
;
A
#
# COMPACT_ATOMS: atom_id res chain seq x y z
N MET A 1 -12.74 -27.58 13.61
CA MET A 1 -12.18 -26.29 13.68
C MET A 1 -11.68 -25.75 12.38
N GLY A 2 -12.59 -25.51 11.50
CA GLY A 2 -12.21 -24.93 10.24
C GLY A 2 -11.55 -23.59 10.38
N GLU A 3 -11.83 -22.92 11.47
CA GLU A 3 -11.31 -21.59 11.69
C GLU A 3 -9.79 -21.54 11.81
N MET A 4 -9.19 -22.67 12.07
CA MET A 4 -7.74 -22.70 12.17
C MET A 4 -7.08 -22.25 10.87
N ASN A 5 -7.72 -22.55 9.78
CA ASN A 5 -7.17 -22.15 8.47
C ASN A 5 -7.21 -20.66 8.29
N ASP A 6 -8.19 -20.01 8.90
CA ASP A 6 -8.36 -18.59 8.71
C ASP A 6 -7.31 -17.79 9.44
N ASP A 7 -6.75 -18.37 10.50
CA ASP A 7 -5.77 -17.66 11.30
C ASP A 7 -4.57 -17.21 10.48
N SER A 8 -4.09 -18.06 9.57
CA SER A 8 -2.93 -17.69 8.79
C SER A 8 -3.27 -16.60 7.79
N ASP A 9 -4.51 -16.60 7.28
CA ASP A 9 -4.94 -15.56 6.34
C ASP A 9 -5.16 -14.24 7.05
N ASP A 10 -5.49 -14.30 8.34
CA ASP A 10 -5.79 -13.10 9.12
C ASP A 10 -4.56 -12.51 9.80
N GLU A 11 -3.39 -13.10 9.58
CA GLU A 11 -2.18 -12.63 10.23
C GLU A 11 -1.87 -11.18 9.86
N PHE A 12 -2.20 -10.79 8.64
CA PHE A 12 -1.99 -9.43 8.17
C PHE A 12 -3.28 -8.91 7.54
N PRO A 13 -4.29 -8.65 8.36
CA PRO A 13 -5.59 -8.24 7.81
C PRO A 13 -5.54 -6.94 7.01
N LEU A 14 -4.62 -6.03 7.35
CA LEU A 14 -4.50 -4.79 6.58
C LEU A 14 -4.14 -5.06 5.12
N LEU A 15 -3.36 -6.10 4.85
CA LEU A 15 -3.04 -6.43 3.46
C LEU A 15 -4.29 -6.83 2.70
N ALA A 16 -5.08 -7.73 3.27
CA ALA A 16 -6.29 -8.21 2.60
C ALA A 16 -7.29 -7.08 2.40
N GLU A 17 -7.42 -6.20 3.39
CA GLU A 17 -8.37 -5.08 3.30
C GLU A 17 -7.97 -4.07 2.23
N ASN A 18 -6.69 -3.98 1.92
CA ASN A 18 -6.18 -3.05 0.91
C ASN A 18 -5.89 -3.72 -0.42
N ASP A 19 -6.20 -5.00 -0.57
CA ASP A 19 -5.95 -5.75 -1.79
C ASP A 19 -7.22 -5.82 -2.63
N PRO A 20 -7.25 -5.16 -3.80
CA PRO A 20 -8.48 -5.14 -4.61
C PRO A 20 -8.93 -6.52 -5.09
N CYS A 21 -8.02 -7.51 -5.06
CA CYS A 21 -8.37 -8.87 -5.50
C CYS A 21 -8.80 -9.75 -4.33
N SER A 22 -8.84 -9.22 -3.13
CA SER A 22 -9.17 -9.99 -1.93
C SER A 22 -10.66 -9.92 -1.62
N ASP A 23 -11.20 -11.01 -1.09
CA ASP A 23 -12.58 -11.03 -0.60
C ASP A 23 -12.76 -10.10 0.59
N ALA A 24 -11.67 -9.77 1.28
CA ALA A 24 -11.71 -8.90 2.44
C ALA A 24 -11.52 -7.42 2.06
N TRP A 25 -11.48 -7.10 0.77
CA TRP A 25 -11.33 -5.72 0.32
C TRP A 25 -12.31 -4.80 1.04
N ASP A 26 -11.79 -3.71 1.56
CA ASP A 26 -12.58 -2.75 2.34
C ASP A 26 -12.45 -1.38 1.69
N GLU A 27 -13.58 -0.81 1.29
CA GLU A 27 -13.59 0.52 0.67
C GLU A 27 -13.14 1.61 1.65
N ALA A 28 -13.21 1.33 2.94
CA ALA A 28 -12.74 2.26 3.96
C ALA A 28 -11.26 2.09 4.26
N SER A 29 -10.57 1.14 3.60
CA SER A 29 -9.14 0.96 3.77
C SER A 29 -8.39 2.15 3.18
N PHE A 30 -7.08 2.22 3.45
CA PHE A 30 -6.27 3.29 2.88
C PHE A 30 -6.44 3.37 1.37
N LEU A 31 -6.25 2.24 0.69
CA LEU A 31 -6.31 2.24 -0.77
C LEU A 31 -7.73 2.51 -1.27
N GLY A 32 -8.73 1.96 -0.57
CA GLY A 32 -10.12 2.20 -0.94
C GLY A 32 -10.47 3.69 -0.93
N ARG A 33 -10.06 4.37 0.13
CA ARG A 33 -10.34 5.81 0.24
C ARG A 33 -9.54 6.61 -0.77
N LEU A 34 -8.31 6.20 -1.04
CA LEU A 34 -7.50 6.89 -2.05
C LEU A 34 -8.14 6.77 -3.43
N MET A 35 -8.66 5.59 -3.77
CA MET A 35 -9.25 5.35 -5.07
C MET A 35 -10.63 5.96 -5.22
N GLU A 36 -11.47 5.81 -4.20
CA GLU A 36 -12.87 6.19 -4.30
C GLU A 36 -13.11 7.64 -3.89
N ASP A 37 -12.42 8.09 -2.85
CA ASP A 37 -12.64 9.42 -2.29
C ASP A 37 -11.55 10.40 -2.65
N ALA A 38 -10.48 9.94 -3.28
CA ALA A 38 -9.32 10.77 -3.62
C ALA A 38 -8.71 11.42 -2.38
N LEU A 39 -8.70 10.69 -1.26
CA LEU A 39 -8.18 11.18 0.00
C LEU A 39 -7.01 10.33 0.46
N PHE A 40 -5.96 11.01 0.94
CA PHE A 40 -4.80 10.36 1.51
C PHE A 40 -4.85 10.48 3.03
N ASP A 41 -4.82 9.33 3.72
CA ASP A 41 -4.79 9.29 5.19
C ASP A 41 -3.40 8.81 5.59
N GLU A 42 -2.63 9.73 6.17
CA GLU A 42 -1.23 9.44 6.50
C GLU A 42 -1.09 8.31 7.52
N GLN A 43 -1.93 8.28 8.54
CA GLN A 43 -1.86 7.23 9.55
C GLN A 43 -2.19 5.86 8.95
N SER A 44 -3.21 5.82 8.11
CA SER A 44 -3.59 4.57 7.45
C SER A 44 -2.48 4.10 6.51
N TYR A 45 -1.83 5.03 5.82
CA TYR A 45 -0.74 4.66 4.95
C TYR A 45 0.45 4.13 5.76
N ALA A 46 0.81 4.80 6.84
CA ALA A 46 1.94 4.37 7.66
C ALA A 46 1.71 2.97 8.24
N GLY A 47 0.49 2.70 8.67
CA GLY A 47 0.13 1.37 9.16
C GLY A 47 0.22 0.32 8.08
N LEU A 48 -0.28 0.65 6.89
CA LEU A 48 -0.21 -0.28 5.77
C LEU A 48 1.24 -0.54 5.37
N GLU A 49 2.05 0.51 5.28
CA GLU A 49 3.46 0.36 4.90
C GLU A 49 4.20 -0.53 5.88
N THR A 50 4.03 -0.29 7.17
CA THR A 50 4.67 -1.11 8.20
C THR A 50 4.23 -2.56 8.08
N THR A 51 2.94 -2.77 7.83
CA THR A 51 2.40 -4.12 7.69
C THR A 51 2.95 -4.81 6.45
N MET A 52 3.05 -4.08 5.34
CA MET A 52 3.60 -4.65 4.11
C MET A 52 5.04 -5.10 4.31
N ILE A 53 5.85 -4.27 4.95
CA ILE A 53 7.25 -4.60 5.18
C ILE A 53 7.36 -5.81 6.09
N ARG A 54 6.57 -5.85 7.16
CA ARG A 54 6.56 -7.00 8.06
C ARG A 54 6.13 -8.27 7.34
N ALA A 55 5.09 -8.19 6.53
CA ALA A 55 4.55 -9.37 5.88
C ALA A 55 5.56 -10.00 4.93
N VAL A 56 6.23 -9.20 4.09
CA VAL A 56 7.20 -9.76 3.16
C VAL A 56 8.45 -10.22 3.89
N SER A 57 8.77 -9.64 5.06
CA SER A 57 9.92 -10.10 5.84
C SER A 57 9.62 -11.42 6.54
N GLU A 58 8.41 -11.59 7.05
CA GLU A 58 8.05 -12.78 7.80
C GLU A 58 7.52 -13.90 6.91
N ARG A 59 6.93 -13.56 5.77
CA ARG A 59 6.37 -14.53 4.84
C ARG A 59 6.82 -14.20 3.42
N PRO A 60 8.09 -14.46 3.10
CA PRO A 60 8.63 -14.09 1.77
C PRO A 60 8.23 -15.10 0.70
N ASP A 61 6.95 -15.37 0.55
CA ASP A 61 6.46 -16.27 -0.47
C ASP A 61 5.83 -15.49 -1.61
N PHE A 62 5.54 -16.18 -2.71
CA PHE A 62 5.00 -15.55 -3.90
C PHE A 62 3.65 -14.90 -3.65
N GLU A 63 2.83 -15.52 -2.80
CA GLU A 63 1.50 -14.99 -2.55
C GLU A 63 1.58 -13.66 -1.82
N THR A 64 2.38 -13.59 -0.75
CA THR A 64 2.54 -12.36 0.02
C THR A 64 3.17 -11.27 -0.83
N LEU A 65 4.20 -11.63 -1.58
CA LEU A 65 4.86 -10.67 -2.45
C LEU A 65 3.90 -10.15 -3.53
N GLY A 66 3.06 -11.05 -4.06
CA GLY A 66 2.07 -10.64 -5.05
C GLY A 66 1.06 -9.64 -4.52
N VAL A 67 0.60 -9.85 -3.28
CA VAL A 67 -0.31 -8.89 -2.65
C VAL A 67 0.39 -7.54 -2.49
N PHE A 68 1.62 -7.54 -2.01
CA PHE A 68 2.39 -6.32 -1.85
C PHE A 68 2.51 -5.57 -3.18
N ILE A 69 2.84 -6.29 -4.25
CA ILE A 69 3.02 -5.66 -5.56
C ILE A 69 1.69 -5.07 -6.06
N ARG A 70 0.58 -5.79 -5.87
CA ARG A 70 -0.71 -5.27 -6.31
C ARG A 70 -1.08 -3.98 -5.60
N ILE A 71 -0.82 -3.92 -4.29
CA ILE A 71 -1.12 -2.72 -3.52
C ILE A 71 -0.25 -1.56 -4.01
N VAL A 72 1.05 -1.79 -4.14
CA VAL A 72 1.98 -0.74 -4.58
C VAL A 72 1.62 -0.26 -5.99
N GLU A 73 1.27 -1.19 -6.86
CA GLU A 73 0.90 -0.82 -8.23
C GLU A 73 -0.29 0.12 -8.25
N ARG A 74 -1.30 -0.18 -7.42
CA ARG A 74 -2.49 0.68 -7.38
C ARG A 74 -2.18 2.04 -6.79
N ILE A 75 -1.34 2.08 -5.75
CA ILE A 75 -0.95 3.37 -5.18
C ILE A 75 -0.24 4.21 -6.24
N THR A 76 0.75 3.63 -6.91
CA THR A 76 1.51 4.39 -7.90
C THR A 76 0.63 4.81 -9.07
N LEU A 77 -0.37 3.99 -9.43
CA LEU A 77 -1.31 4.38 -10.47
C LEU A 77 -2.09 5.62 -10.07
N MET A 78 -2.56 5.67 -8.82
CA MET A 78 -3.31 6.84 -8.36
C MET A 78 -2.42 8.10 -8.34
N LEU A 79 -1.17 7.95 -7.92
CA LEU A 79 -0.24 9.07 -7.92
C LEU A 79 0.02 9.56 -9.34
N LYS A 80 0.15 8.63 -10.28
CA LYS A 80 0.36 9.00 -11.68
C LYS A 80 -0.85 9.72 -12.25
N ARG A 81 -2.04 9.27 -11.90
CA ARG A 81 -3.26 9.93 -12.35
C ARG A 81 -3.38 11.35 -11.81
N HIS A 82 -2.92 11.56 -10.57
CA HIS A 82 -2.97 12.89 -9.98
C HIS A 82 -2.14 13.90 -10.78
N VAL A 83 -0.98 13.49 -11.28
CA VAL A 83 -0.10 14.42 -12.00
C VAL A 83 -0.38 14.48 -13.49
N ASP A 84 -1.28 13.67 -14.00
CA ASP A 84 -1.63 13.64 -15.42
C ASP A 84 -2.66 14.74 -15.70
N PRO A 85 -2.29 15.78 -16.48
CA PRO A 85 -3.22 16.88 -16.72
C PRO A 85 -4.45 16.48 -17.53
N GLY A 86 -4.39 15.34 -18.23
CA GLY A 86 -5.53 14.84 -18.99
C GLY A 86 -6.48 14.00 -18.16
N ASP A 87 -6.18 13.73 -16.90
CA ASP A 87 -6.99 12.89 -16.04
C ASP A 87 -7.74 13.75 -15.05
N ALA A 88 -9.03 13.47 -14.87
CA ALA A 88 -9.86 14.22 -13.93
C ALA A 88 -9.57 13.88 -12.47
N TYR A 89 -8.85 12.79 -12.21
CA TYR A 89 -8.55 12.36 -10.86
C TYR A 89 -7.50 13.27 -10.21
N SER A 90 -7.74 13.66 -8.97
CA SER A 90 -6.80 14.47 -8.22
C SER A 90 -6.99 14.17 -6.74
N ILE A 91 -5.88 13.88 -6.06
CA ILE A 91 -5.92 13.63 -4.61
C ILE A 91 -6.14 14.97 -3.92
N GLU A 92 -7.23 15.08 -3.17
CA GLU A 92 -7.71 16.38 -2.72
C GLU A 92 -6.84 17.01 -1.64
N ASN A 93 -6.22 16.18 -0.81
CA ASN A 93 -5.49 16.70 0.35
C ASN A 93 -3.98 16.56 0.23
N LEU A 94 -3.45 16.42 -0.98
CA LEU A 94 -2.02 16.44 -1.22
C LEU A 94 -1.71 17.41 -2.34
N ASP A 95 -0.63 18.19 -2.18
CA ASP A 95 -0.14 19.00 -3.28
C ASP A 95 0.84 18.18 -4.13
N ASP A 96 1.30 18.77 -5.23
CA ASP A 96 2.14 18.05 -6.19
C ASP A 96 3.46 17.62 -5.57
N GLU A 97 4.01 18.44 -4.68
CA GLU A 97 5.26 18.11 -4.02
C GLU A 97 5.10 16.91 -3.08
N GLN A 98 3.99 16.90 -2.35
CA GLN A 98 3.68 15.78 -1.46
C GLN A 98 3.44 14.51 -2.24
N VAL A 99 2.78 14.60 -3.39
CA VAL A 99 2.57 13.44 -4.24
C VAL A 99 3.90 12.90 -4.75
N ALA A 100 4.80 13.79 -5.16
CA ALA A 100 6.12 13.36 -5.63
C ALA A 100 6.92 12.69 -4.51
N GLU A 101 6.81 13.21 -3.29
CA GLU A 101 7.50 12.61 -2.16
C GLU A 101 6.94 11.24 -1.81
N LEU A 102 5.62 11.10 -1.84
CA LEU A 102 4.99 9.81 -1.59
C LEU A 102 5.39 8.80 -2.66
N ASP A 103 5.47 9.24 -3.91
CA ASP A 103 5.89 8.37 -5.01
C ASP A 103 7.31 7.84 -4.74
N ARG A 104 8.23 8.73 -4.32
CA ARG A 104 9.59 8.31 -4.00
C ARG A 104 9.60 7.29 -2.86
N ARG A 105 8.78 7.53 -1.84
CA ARG A 105 8.71 6.65 -0.68
C ARG A 105 8.23 5.25 -1.07
N VAL A 106 7.16 5.19 -1.85
CA VAL A 106 6.59 3.90 -2.27
C VAL A 106 7.56 3.16 -3.17
N ARG A 107 8.20 3.87 -4.10
CA ARG A 107 9.15 3.23 -5.02
C ARG A 107 10.40 2.74 -4.30
N TYR A 108 10.86 3.48 -3.30
CA TYR A 108 12.00 3.04 -2.51
C TYR A 108 11.67 1.74 -1.79
N CYS A 109 10.47 1.68 -1.19
CA CYS A 109 10.03 0.47 -0.50
C CYS A 109 9.99 -0.71 -1.45
N LEU A 110 9.41 -0.50 -2.63
CA LEU A 110 9.32 -1.56 -3.64
C LEU A 110 10.69 -2.03 -4.08
N LEU A 111 11.60 -1.09 -4.33
CA LEU A 111 12.94 -1.43 -4.80
C LEU A 111 13.70 -2.26 -3.77
N GLU A 112 13.70 -1.81 -2.50
CA GLU A 112 14.44 -2.51 -1.46
C GLU A 112 13.90 -3.92 -1.24
N ILE A 113 12.58 -4.06 -1.21
CA ILE A 113 11.97 -5.37 -1.04
C ILE A 113 12.29 -6.26 -2.23
N SER A 114 12.30 -5.70 -3.44
CA SER A 114 12.64 -6.47 -4.65
C SER A 114 14.07 -6.98 -4.60
N LEU A 115 14.96 -6.26 -3.91
CA LEU A 115 16.35 -6.66 -3.77
C LEU A 115 16.57 -7.58 -2.57
N GLY A 116 15.51 -7.92 -1.85
CA GLY A 116 15.62 -8.78 -0.69
C GLY A 116 16.02 -8.05 0.59
N ASN A 117 15.95 -6.74 0.59
CA ASN A 117 16.31 -5.93 1.75
C ASN A 117 15.08 -5.49 2.52
N VAL A 118 15.28 -5.18 3.81
CA VAL A 118 14.24 -4.54 4.61
C VAL A 118 14.41 -3.03 4.44
N PRO A 119 13.41 -2.33 3.91
CA PRO A 119 13.56 -0.89 3.68
C PRO A 119 13.79 -0.11 4.96
N ASP A 120 14.69 0.84 4.91
CA ASP A 120 14.90 1.77 6.02
C ASP A 120 14.07 3.01 5.76
N MET A 121 12.93 3.08 6.44
CA MET A 121 11.97 4.16 6.20
C MET A 121 12.18 5.37 7.11
N SER A 122 13.29 5.40 7.86
CA SER A 122 13.52 6.46 8.84
C SER A 122 13.56 7.85 8.22
N ARG A 123 13.97 7.98 6.96
CA ARG A 123 14.05 9.29 6.31
C ARG A 123 12.67 9.94 6.13
N TRP A 124 11.61 9.15 6.22
CA TRP A 124 10.23 9.66 6.11
C TRP A 124 9.53 9.74 7.44
N GLU A 125 10.21 9.38 8.51
CA GLU A 125 9.66 9.48 9.86
C GLU A 125 10.06 10.81 10.46
N ASN A 126 9.21 11.34 11.31
CA ASN A 126 9.51 12.60 12.00
C ASN A 126 9.93 12.37 13.43
#